data_f621838930d38e4db7965d3134b47ce8
#
_entry.id   f621838930d38e4db7965d3134b47ce8
#
_cell.length_a   1.000
_cell.length_b   1.000
_cell.length_c   1.000
_cell.angle_alpha   90.00
_cell.angle_beta   90.00
_cell.angle_gamma   90.00
#
_symmetry.space_group_name_H-M   'P 1'
#
loop_
_entity.id
_entity.type
_entity.pdbx_description
1 polymer ?
#
loop_
_entity_poly.entity_id
_entity_poly.type
_entity_poly.pdbx_seq_one_letter_code
_entity_poly.pdbx_strand_id
1 'polypeptide(L)'
;MKSFKNFLKEEPELLLMSAASDRFENDVANSLVEMGLNASRPKVDSTYSDVLVKHKGKKVWIEVKMNHTDNLGNTRASFDGKNWTSAPEKKGPLKGKMGPLKVYIADMLKKHASKFVKDIQNATGKTKINTNKGPQQKDPDTVNHEEMKEFMKTQRDQYIVTVPNQDLGSVVVDHYSKGGKTEAAYYLQAKDDFYLLGKENPLGVPTGANGVPMFEGKGDFRMRVGIRSSMYEIQPEVKVKNMGRSEYSIAPGTKKKNPFEHLKK
;
A
#
# COMPACT_ATOMS: atom_id res chain seq x y z
N MET A 1 -7.70 -30.31 13.61
CA MET A 1 -7.29 -29.46 14.73
C MET A 1 -5.85 -29.00 14.53
N LYS A 2 -5.59 -28.06 13.63
CA LYS A 2 -4.30 -27.33 13.58
C LYS A 2 -4.50 -26.04 14.36
N SER A 3 -3.89 -26.04 15.46
CA SER A 3 -4.11 -25.35 16.70
C SER A 3 -3.71 -23.88 16.63
N PHE A 4 -4.34 -23.10 17.48
CA PHE A 4 -4.02 -21.79 18.03
C PHE A 4 -2.50 -21.44 18.10
N LYS A 5 -1.61 -22.42 18.08
CA LYS A 5 -0.14 -22.26 18.03
C LYS A 5 0.39 -21.63 16.72
N ASN A 6 -0.33 -21.72 15.59
CA ASN A 6 0.12 -21.10 14.35
C ASN A 6 -0.24 -19.60 14.27
N PHE A 7 -1.25 -19.17 15.00
CA PHE A 7 -1.63 -17.75 15.10
C PHE A 7 -0.59 -16.93 15.88
N LEU A 8 -0.02 -17.53 16.93
CA LEU A 8 1.03 -16.89 17.76
C LEU A 8 2.42 -16.83 17.09
N LYS A 9 2.63 -17.53 15.99
CA LYS A 9 3.90 -17.45 15.23
C LYS A 9 3.95 -16.33 14.20
N GLU A 10 2.79 -15.82 13.76
CA GLU A 10 2.73 -14.72 12.78
C GLU A 10 2.95 -13.34 13.43
N GLU A 11 2.61 -13.15 14.70
CA GLU A 11 2.80 -11.86 15.40
C GLU A 11 4.27 -11.46 15.61
N PRO A 12 5.19 -12.36 16.02
CA PRO A 12 6.60 -11.99 16.17
C PRO A 12 7.27 -11.64 14.84
N GLU A 13 6.89 -12.32 13.76
CA GLU A 13 7.45 -12.06 12.42
C GLU A 13 6.98 -10.71 11.88
N LEU A 14 5.72 -10.36 12.09
CA LEU A 14 5.15 -9.07 11.69
C LEU A 14 5.77 -7.91 12.47
N LEU A 15 6.01 -8.08 13.76
CA LEU A 15 6.70 -7.11 14.64
C LEU A 15 8.16 -6.94 14.24
N LEU A 16 8.84 -8.02 13.89
CA LEU A 16 10.23 -7.99 13.41
C LEU A 16 10.34 -7.32 12.04
N MET A 17 9.38 -7.55 11.14
CA MET A 17 9.34 -6.88 9.84
C MET A 17 9.06 -5.38 9.97
N SER A 18 8.16 -4.96 10.85
CA SER A 18 7.89 -3.54 11.07
C SER A 18 9.11 -2.83 11.65
N ALA A 19 9.80 -3.43 12.63
CA ALA A 19 11.02 -2.88 13.21
C ALA A 19 12.19 -2.82 12.22
N ALA A 20 12.26 -3.74 11.25
CA ALA A 20 13.26 -3.72 10.19
C ALA A 20 12.96 -2.61 9.16
N SER A 21 11.69 -2.43 8.78
CA SER A 21 11.25 -1.33 7.91
C SER A 21 11.54 0.02 8.55
N ASP A 22 11.17 0.19 9.82
CA ASP A 22 11.44 1.41 10.58
C ASP A 22 12.92 1.75 10.65
N ARG A 23 13.79 0.74 10.82
CA ARG A 23 15.25 0.94 10.78
C ARG A 23 15.72 1.38 9.40
N PHE A 24 15.29 0.69 8.35
CA PHE A 24 15.69 1.02 6.99
C PHE A 24 15.26 2.44 6.59
N GLU A 25 14.06 2.89 6.96
CA GLU A 25 13.60 4.26 6.73
C GLU A 25 14.45 5.30 7.47
N ASN A 26 14.86 5.01 8.72
CA ASN A 26 15.78 5.86 9.47
C ASN A 26 17.18 5.90 8.83
N ASP A 27 17.68 4.75 8.38
CA ASP A 27 18.98 4.64 7.74
C ASP A 27 19.03 5.40 6.41
N VAL A 28 17.93 5.36 5.63
CA VAL A 28 17.77 6.18 4.42
C VAL A 28 17.77 7.68 4.77
N ALA A 29 17.06 8.09 5.81
CA ALA A 29 17.06 9.49 6.25
C ALA A 29 18.47 9.96 6.69
N ASN A 30 19.19 9.14 7.43
CA ASN A 30 20.57 9.42 7.86
C ASN A 30 21.52 9.49 6.65
N SER A 31 21.40 8.58 5.70
CA SER A 31 22.19 8.61 4.45
C SER A 31 22.00 9.93 3.70
N LEU A 32 20.78 10.45 3.63
CA LEU A 32 20.49 11.74 3.02
C LEU A 32 21.15 12.91 3.80
N VAL A 33 21.20 12.83 5.14
CA VAL A 33 21.91 13.82 5.96
C VAL A 33 23.42 13.76 5.69
N GLU A 34 24.00 12.58 5.59
CA GLU A 34 25.41 12.38 5.22
C GLU A 34 25.72 12.91 3.81
N MET A 35 24.74 12.87 2.92
CA MET A 35 24.82 13.50 1.60
C MET A 35 24.68 15.03 1.62
N GLY A 36 24.52 15.65 2.79
CA GLY A 36 24.41 17.10 2.96
C GLY A 36 23.00 17.67 2.82
N LEU A 37 21.98 16.84 2.83
CA LEU A 37 20.58 17.26 2.75
C LEU A 37 19.96 17.44 4.14
N ASN A 38 19.04 18.40 4.27
CA ASN A 38 18.22 18.53 5.48
C ASN A 38 17.08 17.51 5.45
N ALA A 39 17.39 16.28 5.83
CA ALA A 39 16.47 15.15 5.81
C ALA A 39 16.11 14.69 7.23
N SER A 40 14.94 14.10 7.37
CA SER A 40 14.45 13.51 8.62
C SER A 40 13.38 12.48 8.35
N ARG A 41 13.19 11.55 9.30
CA ARG A 41 12.02 10.67 9.37
C ARG A 41 11.07 11.19 10.45
N PRO A 42 10.07 12.01 10.10
CA PRO A 42 9.13 12.52 11.09
C PRO A 42 8.25 11.38 11.64
N LYS A 43 7.95 11.42 12.93
CA LYS A 43 6.93 10.56 13.53
C LYS A 43 5.53 11.06 13.14
N VAL A 44 5.11 10.74 11.93
CA VAL A 44 3.79 11.06 11.38
C VAL A 44 2.97 9.79 11.19
N ASP A 45 1.69 9.94 10.92
CA ASP A 45 0.83 8.78 10.64
C ASP A 45 1.07 8.24 9.22
N SER A 46 0.56 7.04 8.95
CA SER A 46 0.72 6.33 7.66
C SER A 46 0.14 7.06 6.44
N THR A 47 -0.49 8.21 6.63
CA THR A 47 -1.00 9.04 5.53
C THR A 47 0.07 9.93 4.91
N TYR A 48 1.25 10.01 5.51
CA TYR A 48 2.44 10.64 4.93
C TYR A 48 3.37 9.57 4.34
N SER A 49 4.32 10.00 3.54
CA SER A 49 5.46 9.17 3.14
C SER A 49 6.55 9.18 4.22
N ASP A 50 7.59 8.36 4.05
CA ASP A 50 8.43 7.93 5.16
C ASP A 50 9.53 8.95 5.50
N VAL A 51 10.12 9.60 4.49
CA VAL A 51 11.24 10.53 4.68
C VAL A 51 10.91 11.90 4.11
N LEU A 52 11.19 12.94 4.91
CA LEU A 52 11.02 14.35 4.56
C LEU A 52 12.38 14.99 4.30
N VAL A 53 12.55 15.59 3.12
CA VAL A 53 13.68 16.48 2.78
C VAL A 53 13.19 17.92 2.72
N LYS A 54 13.86 18.83 3.42
CA LYS A 54 13.62 20.27 3.34
C LYS A 54 14.69 20.90 2.43
N HIS A 55 14.25 21.43 1.29
CA HIS A 55 15.16 22.04 0.32
C HIS A 55 14.58 23.36 -0.22
N LYS A 56 15.34 24.46 -0.11
CA LYS A 56 14.93 25.81 -0.59
C LYS A 56 13.51 26.21 -0.16
N GLY A 57 13.17 25.98 1.11
CA GLY A 57 11.86 26.30 1.68
C GLY A 57 10.74 25.32 1.32
N LYS A 58 10.99 24.33 0.47
CA LYS A 58 10.01 23.31 0.11
C LYS A 58 10.18 22.04 0.94
N LYS A 59 9.06 21.37 1.19
CA LYS A 59 9.02 20.03 1.76
C LYS A 59 8.90 19.02 0.62
N VAL A 60 9.79 18.06 0.59
CA VAL A 60 9.83 17.00 -0.45
C VAL A 60 9.80 15.66 0.26
N TRP A 61 8.77 14.88 0.00
CA TRP A 61 8.60 13.57 0.60
C TRP A 61 9.14 12.48 -0.33
N ILE A 62 9.75 11.48 0.31
CA ILE A 62 10.28 10.28 -0.33
C ILE A 62 9.59 9.08 0.33
N GLU A 63 8.98 8.22 -0.47
CA GLU A 63 8.49 6.92 -0.02
C GLU A 63 9.63 5.92 0.02
N VAL A 64 9.69 5.09 1.05
CA VAL A 64 10.74 4.10 1.24
C VAL A 64 10.13 2.71 1.37
N LYS A 65 10.67 1.76 0.63
CA LYS A 65 10.30 0.35 0.68
C LYS A 65 11.56 -0.50 0.87
N MET A 66 11.55 -1.34 1.88
CA MET A 66 12.69 -2.21 2.20
C MET A 66 12.93 -3.26 1.12
N ASN A 67 11.92 -3.62 0.33
CA ASN A 67 11.97 -4.66 -0.69
C ASN A 67 11.37 -4.18 -2.01
N HIS A 68 11.81 -4.82 -3.13
CA HIS A 68 11.22 -4.62 -4.46
C HIS A 68 9.83 -5.24 -4.63
N THR A 69 9.40 -6.10 -3.70
CA THR A 69 8.12 -6.82 -3.73
C THR A 69 7.25 -6.44 -2.54
N ASP A 70 7.21 -5.15 -2.23
CA ASP A 70 6.49 -4.68 -1.06
C ASP A 70 5.01 -4.42 -1.35
N ASN A 71 4.21 -4.45 -0.28
CA ASN A 71 2.80 -4.10 -0.36
C ASN A 71 2.66 -2.58 -0.48
N LEU A 72 2.05 -2.12 -1.58
CA LEU A 72 1.81 -0.68 -1.79
C LEU A 72 0.67 -0.14 -0.95
N GLY A 73 -0.14 -1.01 -0.43
CA GLY A 73 -1.26 -0.66 0.43
C GLY A 73 -2.29 -1.77 0.47
N ASN A 74 -2.89 -1.89 1.62
CA ASN A 74 -4.12 -2.62 1.82
C ASN A 74 -5.20 -1.64 2.25
N THR A 75 -6.43 -1.95 1.94
CA THR A 75 -7.59 -1.20 2.42
C THR A 75 -8.69 -2.17 2.78
N ARG A 76 -9.56 -1.75 3.66
CA ARG A 76 -10.79 -2.50 3.91
C ARG A 76 -11.78 -2.17 2.81
N ALA A 77 -12.41 -3.20 2.24
CA ALA A 77 -13.40 -3.04 1.20
C ALA A 77 -14.77 -3.48 1.69
N SER A 78 -15.80 -2.79 1.21
CA SER A 78 -17.21 -3.08 1.49
C SER A 78 -17.98 -3.15 0.18
N PHE A 79 -19.03 -3.95 0.16
CA PHE A 79 -19.95 -4.07 -0.96
C PHE A 79 -21.35 -3.65 -0.49
N ASP A 80 -21.93 -2.64 -1.13
CA ASP A 80 -23.22 -2.05 -0.74
C ASP A 80 -24.45 -2.76 -1.33
N GLY A 81 -24.24 -3.90 -1.99
CA GLY A 81 -25.24 -4.65 -2.77
C GLY A 81 -25.13 -4.40 -4.28
N LYS A 82 -24.40 -3.38 -4.70
CA LYS A 82 -24.19 -3.02 -6.10
C LYS A 82 -22.74 -2.71 -6.44
N ASN A 83 -22.06 -1.97 -5.59
CA ASN A 83 -20.71 -1.47 -5.85
C ASN A 83 -19.74 -1.81 -4.70
N TRP A 84 -18.50 -2.03 -5.07
CA TRP A 84 -17.41 -2.08 -4.11
C TRP A 84 -16.98 -0.67 -3.74
N THR A 85 -16.78 -0.45 -2.45
CA THR A 85 -16.32 0.81 -1.88
C THR A 85 -15.23 0.56 -0.84
N SER A 86 -14.53 1.61 -0.46
CA SER A 86 -13.56 1.62 0.62
C SER A 86 -13.77 2.86 1.48
N ALA A 87 -13.23 2.85 2.69
CA ALA A 87 -13.24 4.05 3.52
C ALA A 87 -12.56 5.22 2.77
N PRO A 88 -13.17 6.41 2.76
CA PRO A 88 -12.60 7.59 2.10
C PRO A 88 -11.26 7.98 2.75
N GLU A 89 -10.48 8.79 2.04
CA GLU A 89 -9.26 9.36 2.60
C GLU A 89 -9.60 10.27 3.79
N LYS A 90 -8.85 10.14 4.88
CA LYS A 90 -9.11 10.92 6.10
C LYS A 90 -8.48 12.30 6.07
N LYS A 91 -7.43 12.46 5.29
CA LYS A 91 -6.62 13.68 5.18
C LYS A 91 -6.20 13.92 3.73
N GLY A 92 -5.50 15.04 3.50
CA GLY A 92 -4.94 15.38 2.21
C GLY A 92 -5.95 15.93 1.19
N PRO A 93 -5.52 16.13 -0.05
CA PRO A 93 -6.33 16.74 -1.10
C PRO A 93 -7.60 15.97 -1.46
N LEU A 94 -7.62 14.66 -1.19
CA LEU A 94 -8.77 13.78 -1.46
C LEU A 94 -9.59 13.46 -0.21
N LYS A 95 -9.48 14.27 0.86
CA LYS A 95 -10.28 14.07 2.08
C LYS A 95 -11.77 13.89 1.75
N GLY A 96 -12.37 12.81 2.26
CA GLY A 96 -13.77 12.47 2.01
C GLY A 96 -14.04 11.74 0.69
N LYS A 97 -13.01 11.50 -0.16
CA LYS A 97 -13.11 10.77 -1.43
C LYS A 97 -12.23 9.52 -1.39
N MET A 98 -12.45 8.60 -2.31
CA MET A 98 -11.53 7.48 -2.52
C MET A 98 -10.30 7.96 -3.30
N GLY A 99 -9.11 7.64 -2.79
CA GLY A 99 -7.85 7.87 -3.50
C GLY A 99 -7.62 6.89 -4.65
N PRO A 100 -6.64 7.14 -5.53
CA PRO A 100 -6.40 6.34 -6.74
C PRO A 100 -6.24 4.85 -6.50
N LEU A 101 -5.47 4.45 -5.48
CA LEU A 101 -5.29 3.04 -5.11
C LEU A 101 -6.60 2.39 -4.68
N LYS A 102 -7.45 3.10 -3.93
CA LYS A 102 -8.75 2.59 -3.46
C LYS A 102 -9.75 2.44 -4.60
N VAL A 103 -9.73 3.37 -5.55
CA VAL A 103 -10.53 3.26 -6.79
C VAL A 103 -10.08 2.04 -7.59
N TYR A 104 -8.79 1.88 -7.83
CA TYR A 104 -8.24 0.71 -8.50
C TYR A 104 -8.66 -0.60 -7.82
N ILE A 105 -8.54 -0.67 -6.50
CA ILE A 105 -8.95 -1.85 -5.72
C ILE A 105 -10.44 -2.14 -5.90
N ALA A 106 -11.30 -1.12 -5.85
CA ALA A 106 -12.74 -1.29 -6.05
C ALA A 106 -13.07 -1.84 -7.45
N ASP A 107 -12.38 -1.34 -8.48
CA ASP A 107 -12.53 -1.83 -9.86
C ASP A 107 -12.07 -3.28 -10.03
N MET A 108 -10.96 -3.66 -9.38
CA MET A 108 -10.48 -5.04 -9.39
C MET A 108 -11.44 -5.99 -8.66
N LEU A 109 -12.00 -5.58 -7.53
CA LEU A 109 -13.02 -6.35 -6.82
C LEU A 109 -14.29 -6.50 -7.66
N LYS A 110 -14.75 -5.44 -8.34
CA LYS A 110 -15.90 -5.51 -9.24
C LYS A 110 -15.68 -6.54 -10.37
N LYS A 111 -14.47 -6.62 -10.92
CA LYS A 111 -14.13 -7.55 -12.01
C LYS A 111 -13.97 -9.01 -11.54
N HIS A 112 -13.39 -9.21 -10.36
CA HIS A 112 -12.85 -10.51 -9.96
C HIS A 112 -13.50 -11.12 -8.72
N ALA A 113 -14.28 -10.38 -7.92
CA ALA A 113 -14.92 -10.86 -6.71
C ALA A 113 -16.41 -11.23 -6.89
N SER A 114 -16.95 -11.22 -8.11
CA SER A 114 -18.37 -11.46 -8.38
C SER A 114 -18.83 -12.84 -7.90
N LYS A 115 -17.98 -13.87 -8.06
CA LYS A 115 -18.31 -15.22 -7.58
C LYS A 115 -18.45 -15.23 -6.06
N PHE A 116 -17.50 -14.65 -5.33
CA PHE A 116 -17.54 -14.53 -3.87
C PHE A 116 -18.82 -13.84 -3.39
N VAL A 117 -19.14 -12.68 -4.00
CA VAL A 117 -20.36 -11.93 -3.66
C VAL A 117 -21.61 -12.78 -3.87
N LYS A 118 -21.75 -13.41 -5.04
CA LYS A 118 -22.91 -14.24 -5.37
C LYS A 118 -23.06 -15.42 -4.41
N ASP A 119 -21.98 -16.09 -4.10
CA ASP A 119 -22.02 -17.29 -3.25
C ASP A 119 -22.40 -16.94 -1.81
N ILE A 120 -21.88 -15.84 -1.26
CA ILE A 120 -22.25 -15.41 0.09
C ILE A 120 -23.68 -14.86 0.16
N GLN A 121 -24.13 -14.15 -0.88
CA GLN A 121 -25.53 -13.72 -0.98
C GLN A 121 -26.50 -14.92 -1.00
N ASN A 122 -26.16 -15.94 -1.77
CA ASN A 122 -26.97 -17.18 -1.82
C ASN A 122 -26.96 -17.91 -0.48
N ALA A 123 -25.85 -17.94 0.22
CA ALA A 123 -25.73 -18.64 1.51
C ALA A 123 -26.43 -17.92 2.65
N THR A 124 -26.51 -16.59 2.61
CA THR A 124 -27.00 -15.76 3.74
C THR A 124 -28.32 -15.06 3.45
N GLY A 125 -28.75 -14.99 2.19
CA GLY A 125 -29.91 -14.19 1.76
C GLY A 125 -29.70 -12.67 1.85
N LYS A 126 -28.47 -12.20 2.09
CA LYS A 126 -28.15 -10.79 2.32
C LYS A 126 -27.37 -10.19 1.15
N THR A 127 -27.56 -8.90 0.89
CA THR A 127 -26.99 -8.27 -0.30
C THR A 127 -25.71 -7.49 0.00
N LYS A 128 -25.47 -7.08 1.25
CA LYS A 128 -24.38 -6.18 1.62
C LYS A 128 -23.28 -6.88 2.41
N ILE A 129 -22.04 -6.51 2.14
CA ILE A 129 -20.85 -6.97 2.84
C ILE A 129 -20.15 -5.74 3.41
N ASN A 130 -20.07 -5.60 4.73
CA ASN A 130 -19.45 -4.45 5.38
C ASN A 130 -18.41 -4.88 6.41
N THR A 131 -17.17 -4.66 6.12
CA THR A 131 -16.03 -5.07 6.95
C THR A 131 -15.75 -4.20 8.17
N ASN A 132 -16.42 -3.06 8.30
CA ASN A 132 -16.07 -2.06 9.31
C ASN A 132 -16.90 -2.12 10.58
N LYS A 133 -17.93 -2.97 10.62
CA LYS A 133 -18.83 -3.05 11.78
C LYS A 133 -18.95 -4.49 12.24
N GLY A 134 -18.28 -4.81 13.33
CA GLY A 134 -18.40 -6.09 14.00
C GLY A 134 -19.82 -6.40 14.50
N PRO A 135 -19.98 -7.01 15.68
CA PRO A 135 -21.29 -7.44 16.21
C PRO A 135 -22.34 -6.32 16.36
N GLN A 136 -21.93 -5.06 16.26
CA GLN A 136 -22.81 -3.89 16.30
C GLN A 136 -23.50 -3.56 14.97
N GLN A 137 -23.33 -4.40 13.94
CA GLN A 137 -24.02 -4.24 12.67
C GLN A 137 -25.52 -4.36 12.85
N LYS A 138 -26.23 -3.26 12.68
CA LYS A 138 -27.70 -3.18 12.84
C LYS A 138 -28.46 -3.32 11.52
N ASP A 139 -27.76 -3.24 10.39
CA ASP A 139 -28.39 -3.38 9.08
C ASP A 139 -28.69 -4.87 8.81
N PRO A 140 -29.96 -5.29 8.76
CA PRO A 140 -30.35 -6.69 8.60
C PRO A 140 -29.93 -7.27 7.25
N ASP A 141 -29.69 -6.42 6.25
CA ASP A 141 -29.30 -6.81 4.89
C ASP A 141 -27.77 -6.96 4.74
N THR A 142 -27.02 -6.70 5.81
CA THR A 142 -25.56 -6.85 5.79
C THR A 142 -25.13 -8.16 6.44
N VAL A 143 -24.27 -8.91 5.76
CA VAL A 143 -23.66 -10.15 6.29
C VAL A 143 -22.98 -9.84 7.62
N ASN A 144 -23.36 -10.55 8.68
CA ASN A 144 -22.75 -10.39 9.99
C ASN A 144 -21.50 -11.28 10.18
N HIS A 145 -20.84 -11.15 11.33
CA HIS A 145 -19.61 -11.88 11.61
C HIS A 145 -19.79 -13.39 11.64
N GLU A 146 -20.86 -13.89 12.28
CA GLU A 146 -21.09 -15.33 12.41
C GLU A 146 -21.46 -15.96 11.08
N GLU A 147 -22.27 -15.29 10.28
CA GLU A 147 -22.60 -15.73 8.92
C GLU A 147 -21.36 -15.80 8.03
N MET A 148 -20.50 -14.78 8.09
CA MET A 148 -19.23 -14.80 7.34
C MET A 148 -18.32 -15.92 7.83
N LYS A 149 -18.22 -16.11 9.14
CA LYS A 149 -17.41 -17.14 9.75
C LYS A 149 -17.87 -18.54 9.34
N GLU A 150 -19.19 -18.79 9.37
CA GLU A 150 -19.77 -20.05 8.95
C GLU A 150 -19.53 -20.30 7.46
N PHE A 151 -19.79 -19.32 6.61
CA PHE A 151 -19.50 -19.38 5.19
C PHE A 151 -18.03 -19.71 4.89
N MET A 152 -17.09 -19.09 5.61
CA MET A 152 -15.67 -19.27 5.39
C MET A 152 -15.09 -20.57 5.99
N LYS A 153 -15.79 -21.24 6.91
CA LYS A 153 -15.32 -22.52 7.48
C LYS A 153 -15.09 -23.60 6.41
N THR A 154 -15.98 -23.66 5.43
CA THR A 154 -15.99 -24.70 4.40
C THR A 154 -15.32 -24.28 3.10
N GLN A 155 -15.07 -22.98 2.91
CA GLN A 155 -14.76 -22.43 1.59
C GLN A 155 -13.59 -21.45 1.57
N ARG A 156 -12.85 -21.33 2.67
CA ARG A 156 -11.82 -20.29 2.87
C ARG A 156 -10.85 -20.16 1.70
N ASP A 157 -10.36 -21.26 1.17
CA ASP A 157 -9.33 -21.27 0.14
C ASP A 157 -9.87 -21.02 -1.28
N GLN A 158 -11.18 -21.11 -1.46
CA GLN A 158 -11.82 -20.90 -2.77
C GLN A 158 -11.98 -19.42 -3.14
N TYR A 159 -11.83 -18.49 -2.15
CA TYR A 159 -12.06 -17.07 -2.35
C TYR A 159 -10.79 -16.24 -2.19
N ILE A 160 -9.62 -16.87 -2.28
CA ILE A 160 -8.36 -16.15 -2.48
C ILE A 160 -8.27 -15.81 -3.97
N VAL A 161 -8.60 -14.57 -4.29
CA VAL A 161 -8.44 -14.04 -5.64
C VAL A 161 -7.03 -13.51 -5.80
N THR A 162 -6.31 -13.96 -6.82
CA THR A 162 -5.01 -13.39 -7.21
C THR A 162 -5.04 -13.12 -8.71
N VAL A 163 -4.82 -11.87 -9.09
CA VAL A 163 -4.72 -11.44 -10.48
C VAL A 163 -3.30 -10.96 -10.71
N PRO A 164 -2.46 -11.76 -11.39
CA PRO A 164 -1.05 -11.46 -11.56
C PRO A 164 -0.80 -10.42 -12.67
N ASN A 165 0.41 -9.86 -12.67
CA ASN A 165 0.97 -9.07 -13.76
C ASN A 165 0.13 -7.85 -14.18
N GLN A 166 -0.52 -7.19 -13.22
CA GLN A 166 -1.24 -5.95 -13.48
C GLN A 166 -0.24 -4.82 -13.71
N ASP A 167 -0.54 -3.93 -14.65
CA ASP A 167 0.18 -2.67 -14.79
C ASP A 167 -0.24 -1.72 -13.66
N LEU A 168 0.69 -1.46 -12.76
CA LEU A 168 0.47 -0.67 -11.54
C LEU A 168 1.23 0.66 -11.55
N GLY A 169 2.05 0.92 -12.55
CA GLY A 169 2.91 2.11 -12.58
C GLY A 169 2.13 3.39 -12.36
N SER A 170 1.07 3.61 -13.14
CA SER A 170 0.22 4.79 -13.01
C SER A 170 -0.53 4.85 -11.68
N VAL A 171 -1.06 3.72 -11.21
CA VAL A 171 -1.81 3.65 -9.94
C VAL A 171 -0.91 4.02 -8.76
N VAL A 172 0.34 3.54 -8.75
CA VAL A 172 1.33 3.84 -7.73
C VAL A 172 1.74 5.30 -7.77
N VAL A 173 2.09 5.80 -8.95
CA VAL A 173 2.44 7.20 -9.13
C VAL A 173 1.29 8.11 -8.67
N ASP A 174 0.07 7.84 -9.08
CA ASP A 174 -1.09 8.63 -8.71
C ASP A 174 -1.41 8.56 -7.21
N HIS A 175 -1.20 7.39 -6.59
CA HIS A 175 -1.39 7.24 -5.15
C HIS A 175 -0.42 8.12 -4.35
N TYR A 176 0.86 8.13 -4.71
CA TYR A 176 1.86 8.88 -3.95
C TYR A 176 1.96 10.34 -4.34
N SER A 177 1.73 10.71 -5.60
CA SER A 177 1.91 12.08 -6.09
C SER A 177 0.64 12.90 -6.23
N LYS A 178 -0.55 12.27 -6.31
CA LYS A 178 -1.81 12.96 -6.65
C LYS A 178 -2.91 12.80 -5.59
N GLY A 179 -2.56 12.66 -4.32
CA GLY A 179 -3.53 12.80 -3.23
C GLY A 179 -3.97 11.52 -2.53
N GLY A 180 -3.33 10.39 -2.76
CA GLY A 180 -3.48 9.21 -1.92
C GLY A 180 -2.75 9.36 -0.58
N LYS A 181 -1.83 10.30 -0.50
CA LYS A 181 -1.13 10.72 0.73
C LYS A 181 -1.53 12.13 1.14
N THR A 182 -1.26 12.53 2.38
CA THR A 182 -1.55 13.88 2.90
C THR A 182 -0.74 14.95 2.19
N GLU A 183 0.52 14.66 1.89
CA GLU A 183 1.40 15.47 1.04
C GLU A 183 1.99 14.56 -0.05
N ALA A 184 2.22 15.10 -1.24
CA ALA A 184 2.75 14.34 -2.36
C ALA A 184 4.17 13.83 -2.08
N ALA A 185 4.42 12.56 -2.40
CA ALA A 185 5.78 12.04 -2.54
C ALA A 185 6.20 12.13 -4.01
N TYR A 186 7.44 12.53 -4.22
CA TYR A 186 8.00 12.75 -5.54
C TYR A 186 8.99 11.66 -5.94
N TYR A 187 9.45 10.88 -4.97
CA TYR A 187 10.48 9.86 -5.15
C TYR A 187 10.14 8.60 -4.36
N LEU A 188 10.64 7.49 -4.86
CA LEU A 188 10.56 6.18 -4.21
C LEU A 188 11.97 5.59 -4.10
N GLN A 189 12.38 5.23 -2.88
CA GLN A 189 13.50 4.32 -2.64
C GLN A 189 12.92 2.92 -2.39
N ALA A 190 13.23 1.97 -3.26
CA ALA A 190 12.85 0.57 -3.08
C ALA A 190 14.09 -0.29 -2.98
N LYS A 191 14.38 -0.81 -1.79
CA LYS A 191 15.62 -1.52 -1.48
C LYS A 191 16.85 -0.68 -1.86
N ASP A 192 17.50 -1.00 -2.96
CA ASP A 192 18.69 -0.35 -3.50
C ASP A 192 18.44 0.40 -4.82
N ASP A 193 17.20 0.67 -5.17
CA ASP A 193 16.80 1.38 -6.37
C ASP A 193 16.00 2.65 -6.07
N PHE A 194 16.33 3.75 -6.76
CA PHE A 194 15.69 5.04 -6.60
C PHE A 194 14.97 5.49 -7.85
N TYR A 195 13.73 5.97 -7.71
CA TYR A 195 12.82 6.29 -8.82
C TYR A 195 12.14 7.64 -8.64
N LEU A 196 11.76 8.25 -9.74
CA LEU A 196 10.78 9.34 -9.80
C LEU A 196 9.36 8.80 -9.69
N LEU A 197 8.53 9.44 -8.88
CA LEU A 197 7.09 9.23 -8.80
C LEU A 197 6.36 10.32 -9.61
N GLY A 198 6.39 10.20 -10.92
CA GLY A 198 5.76 11.16 -11.82
C GLY A 198 6.73 12.17 -12.41
N LYS A 199 6.17 13.21 -13.05
CA LYS A 199 6.96 14.19 -13.83
C LYS A 199 7.62 15.28 -12.99
N GLU A 200 7.13 15.51 -11.77
CA GLU A 200 7.66 16.55 -10.90
C GLU A 200 8.98 16.10 -10.27
N ASN A 201 9.96 16.99 -10.30
CA ASN A 201 11.33 16.73 -9.84
C ASN A 201 11.83 17.90 -8.97
N PRO A 202 11.26 18.08 -7.77
CA PRO A 202 11.54 19.27 -6.94
C PRO A 202 12.99 19.35 -6.41
N LEU A 203 13.72 18.23 -6.36
CA LEU A 203 15.13 18.20 -5.95
C LEU A 203 16.09 18.20 -7.16
N GLY A 204 15.55 18.23 -8.40
CA GLY A 204 16.36 18.32 -9.60
C GLY A 204 17.27 17.11 -9.87
N VAL A 205 16.86 15.91 -9.46
CA VAL A 205 17.65 14.70 -9.75
C VAL A 205 17.87 14.51 -11.25
N PRO A 206 19.00 13.93 -11.68
CA PRO A 206 19.26 13.68 -13.09
C PRO A 206 18.12 12.89 -13.73
N THR A 207 17.67 13.29 -14.92
CA THR A 207 16.62 12.63 -15.71
C THR A 207 17.12 12.33 -17.12
N GLY A 208 16.32 11.60 -17.92
CA GLY A 208 16.70 11.17 -19.27
C GLY A 208 17.34 9.79 -19.31
N ALA A 209 17.97 9.43 -20.41
CA ALA A 209 18.40 8.05 -20.69
C ALA A 209 19.37 7.45 -19.64
N ASN A 210 20.19 8.27 -19.01
CA ASN A 210 21.13 7.85 -17.97
C ASN A 210 20.78 8.43 -16.58
N GLY A 211 19.57 8.95 -16.42
CA GLY A 211 19.11 9.57 -15.18
C GLY A 211 18.37 8.61 -14.27
N VAL A 212 17.77 9.17 -13.22
CA VAL A 212 16.84 8.46 -12.35
C VAL A 212 15.60 8.08 -13.17
N PRO A 213 15.26 6.79 -13.25
CA PRO A 213 14.12 6.36 -14.03
C PRO A 213 12.80 6.75 -13.35
N MET A 214 11.76 6.91 -14.15
CA MET A 214 10.39 6.94 -13.62
C MET A 214 10.01 5.56 -13.11
N PHE A 215 9.21 5.54 -12.05
CA PHE A 215 8.67 4.29 -11.53
C PHE A 215 7.73 3.66 -12.56
N GLU A 216 8.07 2.47 -12.99
CA GLU A 216 7.26 1.60 -13.84
C GLU A 216 7.14 0.26 -13.12
N GLY A 217 5.94 -0.14 -12.74
CA GLY A 217 5.75 -1.34 -11.95
C GLY A 217 4.64 -2.23 -12.48
N LYS A 218 4.92 -3.53 -12.51
CA LYS A 218 3.88 -4.56 -12.59
C LYS A 218 3.68 -5.15 -11.20
N GLY A 219 2.51 -5.72 -10.96
CA GLY A 219 2.27 -6.35 -9.68
C GLY A 219 1.06 -7.26 -9.68
N ASP A 220 0.77 -7.80 -8.52
CA ASP A 220 -0.35 -8.68 -8.31
C ASP A 220 -1.41 -7.96 -7.46
N PHE A 221 -2.66 -8.03 -7.92
CA PHE A 221 -3.80 -7.78 -7.06
C PHE A 221 -4.18 -9.07 -6.34
N ARG A 222 -4.40 -8.99 -5.03
CA ARG A 222 -4.90 -10.09 -4.22
C ARG A 222 -6.09 -9.64 -3.39
N MET A 223 -7.05 -10.55 -3.21
CA MET A 223 -8.13 -10.39 -2.22
C MET A 223 -8.15 -11.62 -1.33
N ARG A 224 -8.28 -11.41 -0.03
CA ARG A 224 -8.55 -12.47 0.94
C ARG A 224 -9.59 -12.00 1.96
N VAL A 225 -10.26 -12.92 2.60
CA VAL A 225 -11.15 -12.64 3.72
C VAL A 225 -10.43 -12.99 5.01
N GLY A 226 -10.29 -12.01 5.90
CA GLY A 226 -9.77 -12.20 7.25
C GLY A 226 -10.93 -12.30 8.25
N ILE A 227 -10.86 -13.29 9.14
CA ILE A 227 -11.82 -13.47 10.24
C ILE A 227 -11.09 -13.22 11.55
N ARG A 228 -11.58 -12.27 12.33
CA ARG A 228 -11.13 -11.97 13.69
C ARG A 228 -12.22 -12.34 14.70
N SER A 229 -11.92 -12.29 16.01
CA SER A 229 -12.86 -12.68 17.06
C SER A 229 -14.21 -11.96 17.02
N SER A 230 -14.24 -10.71 16.58
CA SER A 230 -15.42 -9.85 16.58
C SER A 230 -15.76 -9.21 15.24
N MET A 231 -14.96 -9.47 14.20
CA MET A 231 -15.15 -8.86 12.88
C MET A 231 -14.56 -9.72 11.77
N TYR A 232 -14.95 -9.44 10.55
CA TYR A 232 -14.27 -9.92 9.36
C TYR A 232 -13.79 -8.73 8.52
N GLU A 233 -12.82 -9.01 7.66
CA GLU A 233 -12.27 -8.00 6.75
C GLU A 233 -12.12 -8.59 5.36
N ILE A 234 -12.62 -7.89 4.35
CA ILE A 234 -12.21 -8.13 2.98
C ILE A 234 -10.92 -7.35 2.79
N GLN A 235 -9.82 -8.05 2.56
CA GLN A 235 -8.47 -7.50 2.52
C GLN A 235 -7.92 -7.57 1.08
N PRO A 236 -8.19 -6.59 0.24
CA PRO A 236 -7.49 -6.44 -1.02
C PRO A 236 -6.09 -5.86 -0.76
N GLU A 237 -5.13 -6.45 -1.43
CA GLU A 237 -3.72 -6.06 -1.38
C GLU A 237 -3.22 -5.80 -2.80
N VAL A 238 -2.35 -4.82 -2.95
CA VAL A 238 -1.62 -4.56 -4.19
C VAL A 238 -0.14 -4.73 -3.92
N LYS A 239 0.47 -5.75 -4.51
CA LYS A 239 1.90 -6.04 -4.37
C LYS A 239 2.61 -5.72 -5.66
N VAL A 240 3.56 -4.80 -5.61
CA VAL A 240 4.42 -4.52 -6.76
C VAL A 240 5.45 -5.62 -6.93
N LYS A 241 5.70 -5.98 -8.16
CA LYS A 241 6.78 -6.88 -8.60
C LYS A 241 7.46 -6.27 -9.81
N ASN A 242 8.67 -6.73 -10.10
CA ASN A 242 9.37 -6.39 -11.35
C ASN A 242 9.50 -4.89 -11.59
N MET A 243 9.92 -4.14 -10.58
CA MET A 243 10.40 -2.78 -10.80
C MET A 243 11.64 -2.82 -11.66
N GLY A 244 11.72 -1.95 -12.66
CA GLY A 244 12.94 -1.73 -13.44
C GLY A 244 14.11 -1.40 -12.51
N ARG A 245 15.35 -1.71 -12.89
CA ARG A 245 16.51 -1.35 -12.07
C ARG A 245 16.91 0.09 -12.28
N SER A 246 17.26 0.77 -11.19
CA SER A 246 17.89 2.10 -11.22
C SER A 246 19.40 1.99 -10.97
N GLU A 247 20.17 2.82 -11.63
CA GLU A 247 21.60 3.01 -11.30
C GLU A 247 21.80 3.94 -10.09
N TYR A 248 20.72 4.51 -9.57
CA TYR A 248 20.73 5.45 -8.45
C TYR A 248 20.14 4.83 -7.20
N SER A 249 20.67 5.26 -6.05
CA SER A 249 20.17 4.86 -4.73
C SER A 249 20.52 5.88 -3.66
N ILE A 250 19.67 5.95 -2.64
CA ILE A 250 19.94 6.66 -1.38
C ILE A 250 19.99 5.68 -0.18
N ALA A 251 19.97 4.38 -0.47
CA ALA A 251 20.11 3.37 0.58
C ALA A 251 21.52 3.40 1.18
N PRO A 252 21.67 3.14 2.48
CA PRO A 252 22.97 3.13 3.15
C PRO A 252 23.87 2.03 2.57
N GLY A 253 25.17 2.31 2.46
CA GLY A 253 26.17 1.36 1.97
C GLY A 253 26.04 0.95 0.50
N THR A 254 25.19 1.61 -0.27
CA THR A 254 25.02 1.32 -1.71
C THR A 254 26.28 1.72 -2.50
N LYS A 255 26.58 0.94 -3.57
CA LYS A 255 27.61 1.29 -4.58
C LYS A 255 27.02 2.05 -5.78
N LYS A 256 25.71 2.29 -5.79
CA LYS A 256 25.01 3.00 -6.86
C LYS A 256 25.28 4.51 -6.80
N LYS A 257 24.98 5.20 -7.89
CA LYS A 257 25.14 6.65 -8.00
C LYS A 257 24.22 7.36 -7.01
N ASN A 258 24.73 8.43 -6.38
CA ASN A 258 23.94 9.32 -5.56
C ASN A 258 23.09 10.24 -6.46
N PRO A 259 21.75 10.21 -6.39
CA PRO A 259 20.90 11.07 -7.23
C PRO A 259 21.02 12.57 -6.85
N PHE A 260 21.59 12.89 -5.69
CA PHE A 260 21.71 14.25 -5.15
C PHE A 260 23.14 14.81 -5.18
N GLU A 261 24.04 14.20 -5.95
CA GLU A 261 25.45 14.66 -6.04
C GLU A 261 25.56 16.15 -6.41
N HIS A 262 24.68 16.63 -7.29
CA HIS A 262 24.61 18.02 -7.74
C HIS A 262 24.16 19.01 -6.63
N LEU A 263 23.62 18.53 -5.51
CA LEU A 263 23.20 19.37 -4.37
C LEU A 263 24.29 19.52 -3.30
N LYS A 264 25.37 18.75 -3.38
CA LYS A 264 26.54 18.94 -2.53
C LYS A 264 27.20 20.27 -2.88
N LYS A 265 27.24 21.19 -1.93
CA LYS A 265 27.99 22.45 -2.02
C LYS A 265 29.18 22.39 -1.12
#